data_13cebe1ccb9d3d52a0d8be5084c3e93e
#
_entry.id   13cebe1ccb9d3d52a0d8be5084c3e93e
#
_cell.length_a   1.000
_cell.length_b   1.000
_cell.length_c   1.000
_cell.angle_alpha   90.00
_cell.angle_beta   90.00
_cell.angle_gamma   90.00
#
_symmetry.space_group_name_H-M   'P 1'
#
loop_
_entity.id
_entity.type
_entity.pdbx_description
1 polymer ?
#
loop_
_entity_poly.entity_id
_entity_poly.type
_entity_poly.pdbx_seq_one_letter_code
_entity_poly.pdbx_strand_id
1 'polypeptide(L)'
;LRTIDKIDKNGRDNVAKELVELNVPEATVNELLDILTFDGSNDEKVEKLNSFAGCNEVFDAGLLELTTVINYIAGFGVPSDYYKIDLSIARGLDYYTGTVYETFIKGHPEYGSVCSGGRYDNLAEYYTKKSLPGVGISIGLTRLFYVLCENEFINREIECPIDALVVPMTDDMTYAVKTATALRVADINTQIYLEEGKFKKKLTYGSRLTIPFCIILGSDEIDANQVTIKNMNTGEQKTTDLQDAISIINSQKELLKKVQYVKMN
;
A
#
# COMPACT_ATOMS: atom_id res chain seq x y z
N LEU A 1 -18.97 21.50 8.57
CA LEU A 1 -17.90 20.75 7.88
C LEU A 1 -18.31 19.31 7.61
N ARG A 2 -18.75 18.51 8.60
CA ARG A 2 -19.13 17.07 8.40
C ARG A 2 -20.23 16.87 7.35
N THR A 3 -21.13 17.82 7.17
CA THR A 3 -22.19 17.79 6.15
C THR A 3 -21.62 18.07 4.77
N ILE A 4 -20.71 19.03 4.68
CA ILE A 4 -20.02 19.39 3.43
C ILE A 4 -19.17 18.23 2.93
N ASP A 5 -18.49 17.50 3.79
CA ASP A 5 -17.68 16.31 3.47
C ASP A 5 -18.45 15.20 2.73
N LYS A 6 -19.77 15.25 2.78
CA LYS A 6 -20.64 14.27 2.10
C LYS A 6 -21.07 14.71 0.70
N ILE A 7 -20.62 15.86 0.21
CA ILE A 7 -21.15 16.45 -1.03
C ILE A 7 -20.93 15.53 -2.23
N ASP A 8 -19.79 14.86 -2.31
CA ASP A 8 -19.47 13.92 -3.39
C ASP A 8 -20.32 12.63 -3.35
N LYS A 9 -20.78 12.23 -2.15
CA LYS A 9 -21.55 11.00 -1.96
C LYS A 9 -23.06 11.24 -2.02
N ASN A 10 -23.51 12.32 -1.40
CA ASN A 10 -24.93 12.59 -1.20
C ASN A 10 -25.49 13.55 -2.26
N GLY A 11 -24.62 14.22 -3.00
CA GLY A 11 -24.97 15.26 -3.95
C GLY A 11 -25.31 16.59 -3.30
N ARG A 12 -25.21 17.66 -4.10
CA ARG A 12 -25.42 19.05 -3.69
C ARG A 12 -26.78 19.29 -3.01
N ASP A 13 -27.87 18.77 -3.60
CA ASP A 13 -29.24 19.06 -3.13
C ASP A 13 -29.52 18.45 -1.74
N ASN A 14 -28.98 17.28 -1.44
CA ASN A 14 -29.15 16.66 -0.14
C ASN A 14 -28.32 17.39 0.94
N VAL A 15 -27.11 17.80 0.60
CA VAL A 15 -26.27 18.61 1.47
C VAL A 15 -26.91 19.97 1.75
N ALA A 16 -27.52 20.62 0.74
CA ALA A 16 -28.24 21.85 0.89
C ALA A 16 -29.40 21.71 1.92
N LYS A 17 -30.22 20.68 1.78
CA LYS A 17 -31.31 20.39 2.72
C LYS A 17 -30.82 20.19 4.16
N GLU A 18 -29.78 19.36 4.33
CA GLU A 18 -29.17 19.09 5.63
C GLU A 18 -28.63 20.37 6.29
N LEU A 19 -28.01 21.28 5.50
CA LEU A 19 -27.52 22.56 6.00
C LEU A 19 -28.68 23.52 6.42
N VAL A 20 -29.76 23.55 5.64
CA VAL A 20 -30.96 24.36 5.99
C VAL A 20 -31.62 23.82 7.27
N GLU A 21 -31.70 22.50 7.45
CA GLU A 21 -32.17 21.85 8.68
C GLU A 21 -31.32 22.22 9.92
N LEU A 22 -30.02 22.48 9.68
CA LEU A 22 -29.11 23.01 10.72
C LEU A 22 -29.23 24.53 10.95
N ASN A 23 -30.30 25.17 10.45
CA ASN A 23 -30.60 26.58 10.55
C ASN A 23 -29.61 27.51 9.84
N VAL A 24 -28.93 27.05 8.79
CA VAL A 24 -28.16 27.93 7.91
C VAL A 24 -29.12 28.58 6.91
N PRO A 25 -29.09 29.91 6.71
CA PRO A 25 -29.97 30.58 5.74
C PRO A 25 -29.77 30.01 4.32
N GLU A 26 -30.87 29.77 3.61
CA GLU A 26 -30.82 29.13 2.27
C GLU A 26 -29.96 29.90 1.27
N ALA A 27 -29.98 31.25 1.31
CA ALA A 27 -29.11 32.07 0.47
C ALA A 27 -27.61 31.78 0.73
N THR A 28 -27.23 31.69 2.01
CA THR A 28 -25.86 31.37 2.43
C THR A 28 -25.47 29.94 2.03
N VAL A 29 -26.40 28.97 2.15
CA VAL A 29 -26.19 27.58 1.71
C VAL A 29 -25.90 27.55 0.22
N ASN A 30 -26.69 28.24 -0.59
CA ASN A 30 -26.51 28.26 -2.05
C ASN A 30 -25.17 28.89 -2.42
N GLU A 31 -24.81 30.03 -1.85
CA GLU A 31 -23.53 30.70 -2.08
C GLU A 31 -22.33 29.82 -1.68
N LEU A 32 -22.40 29.19 -0.51
CA LEU A 32 -21.36 28.25 -0.05
C LEU A 32 -21.21 27.08 -1.00
N LEU A 33 -22.32 26.46 -1.43
CA LEU A 33 -22.26 25.32 -2.33
C LEU A 33 -21.78 25.72 -3.74
N ASP A 34 -22.10 26.94 -4.21
CA ASP A 34 -21.58 27.48 -5.47
C ASP A 34 -20.06 27.69 -5.45
N ILE A 35 -19.49 27.99 -4.28
CA ILE A 35 -18.03 28.06 -4.10
C ILE A 35 -17.43 26.66 -4.07
N LEU A 36 -18.00 25.78 -3.26
CA LEU A 36 -17.46 24.42 -3.04
C LEU A 36 -17.50 23.53 -4.29
N THR A 37 -18.55 23.69 -5.12
CA THR A 37 -18.73 22.90 -6.35
C THR A 37 -18.27 23.61 -7.60
N PHE A 38 -17.58 24.76 -7.47
CA PHE A 38 -17.09 25.50 -8.62
C PHE A 38 -16.02 24.66 -9.36
N ASP A 39 -16.32 24.32 -10.60
CA ASP A 39 -15.44 23.59 -11.49
C ASP A 39 -14.71 24.56 -12.42
N GLY A 40 -13.48 24.87 -12.10
CA GLY A 40 -12.61 25.78 -12.83
C GLY A 40 -11.15 25.44 -12.57
N SER A 41 -10.27 26.08 -13.32
CA SER A 41 -8.82 26.01 -13.12
C SER A 41 -8.44 26.49 -11.71
N ASN A 42 -7.23 26.18 -11.27
CA ASN A 42 -6.72 26.68 -9.99
C ASN A 42 -6.73 28.20 -9.90
N ASP A 43 -6.37 28.88 -11.02
CA ASP A 43 -6.35 30.35 -11.09
C ASP A 43 -7.76 30.94 -10.95
N GLU A 44 -8.75 30.39 -11.65
CA GLU A 44 -10.15 30.82 -11.57
C GLU A 44 -10.73 30.58 -10.15
N LYS A 45 -10.34 29.47 -9.49
CA LYS A 45 -10.73 29.21 -8.11
C LYS A 45 -10.11 30.23 -7.16
N VAL A 46 -8.83 30.56 -7.32
CA VAL A 46 -8.17 31.59 -6.52
C VAL A 46 -8.80 32.96 -6.76
N GLU A 47 -9.11 33.32 -8.01
CA GLU A 47 -9.80 34.57 -8.32
C GLU A 47 -11.17 34.65 -7.67
N LYS A 48 -11.95 33.56 -7.72
CA LYS A 48 -13.26 33.48 -7.07
C LYS A 48 -13.13 33.62 -5.55
N LEU A 49 -12.14 32.98 -4.91
CA LEU A 49 -11.90 33.12 -3.49
C LEU A 49 -11.44 34.53 -3.11
N ASN A 50 -10.64 35.20 -3.95
CA ASN A 50 -10.22 36.58 -3.73
C ASN A 50 -11.41 37.56 -3.71
N SER A 51 -12.53 37.27 -4.37
CA SER A 51 -13.73 38.12 -4.29
C SER A 51 -14.36 38.19 -2.89
N PHE A 52 -13.97 37.24 -2.00
CA PHE A 52 -14.39 37.20 -0.61
C PHE A 52 -13.35 37.76 0.39
N ALA A 53 -12.17 38.22 -0.14
CA ALA A 53 -11.10 38.74 0.70
C ALA A 53 -11.62 39.93 1.58
N GLY A 54 -11.21 39.94 2.83
CA GLY A 54 -11.69 40.93 3.83
C GLY A 54 -13.02 40.54 4.53
N CYS A 55 -13.60 39.38 4.20
CA CYS A 55 -14.82 38.95 4.90
C CYS A 55 -14.56 38.58 6.36
N ASN A 56 -13.42 37.97 6.68
CA ASN A 56 -12.90 37.77 8.03
C ASN A 56 -11.43 37.34 8.02
N GLU A 57 -10.75 37.55 9.15
CA GLU A 57 -9.32 37.27 9.29
C GLU A 57 -8.96 35.78 9.09
N VAL A 58 -9.82 34.84 9.48
CA VAL A 58 -9.60 33.40 9.35
C VAL A 58 -9.65 32.99 7.87
N PHE A 59 -10.61 33.53 7.12
CA PHE A 59 -10.68 33.30 5.68
C PHE A 59 -9.46 33.85 4.96
N ASP A 60 -9.08 35.08 5.27
CA ASP A 60 -7.91 35.75 4.64
C ASP A 60 -6.62 34.99 4.92
N ALA A 61 -6.42 34.51 6.15
CA ALA A 61 -5.27 33.67 6.52
C ALA A 61 -5.26 32.34 5.74
N GLY A 62 -6.41 31.69 5.62
CA GLY A 62 -6.56 30.45 4.84
C GLY A 62 -6.31 30.64 3.35
N LEU A 63 -6.81 31.74 2.77
CA LEU A 63 -6.58 32.09 1.39
C LEU A 63 -5.11 32.38 1.10
N LEU A 64 -4.43 33.09 1.99
CA LEU A 64 -2.99 33.34 1.89
C LEU A 64 -2.18 32.04 1.98
N GLU A 65 -2.51 31.17 2.91
CA GLU A 65 -1.85 29.84 3.03
C GLU A 65 -2.05 29.02 1.76
N LEU A 66 -3.27 28.88 1.29
CA LEU A 66 -3.60 28.11 0.08
C LEU A 66 -2.83 28.63 -1.15
N THR A 67 -2.86 29.94 -1.39
CA THR A 67 -2.17 30.56 -2.51
C THR A 67 -0.66 30.42 -2.41
N THR A 68 -0.10 30.50 -1.20
CA THR A 68 1.32 30.25 -0.95
C THR A 68 1.71 28.82 -1.29
N VAL A 69 0.93 27.83 -0.86
CA VAL A 69 1.17 26.41 -1.16
C VAL A 69 1.12 26.15 -2.67
N ILE A 70 0.12 26.66 -3.37
CA ILE A 70 -0.02 26.50 -4.84
C ILE A 70 1.17 27.10 -5.58
N ASN A 71 1.60 28.31 -5.17
CA ASN A 71 2.76 28.96 -5.78
C ASN A 71 4.05 28.16 -5.55
N TYR A 72 4.23 27.56 -4.39
CA TYR A 72 5.40 26.71 -4.12
C TYR A 72 5.33 25.40 -4.89
N ILE A 73 4.18 24.76 -5.04
CA ILE A 73 4.01 23.55 -5.87
C ILE A 73 4.44 23.86 -7.31
N ALA A 74 3.98 24.96 -7.86
CA ALA A 74 4.39 25.42 -9.20
C ALA A 74 5.89 25.74 -9.25
N GLY A 75 6.43 26.40 -8.22
CA GLY A 75 7.85 26.71 -8.09
C GLY A 75 8.75 25.48 -8.00
N PHE A 76 8.26 24.38 -7.45
CA PHE A 76 8.95 23.07 -7.47
C PHE A 76 8.87 22.36 -8.82
N GLY A 77 8.19 22.95 -9.82
CA GLY A 77 8.07 22.42 -11.17
C GLY A 77 7.05 21.28 -11.31
N VAL A 78 6.11 21.16 -10.38
CA VAL A 78 5.00 20.18 -10.49
C VAL A 78 4.05 20.68 -11.59
N PRO A 79 3.80 19.87 -12.64
CA PRO A 79 2.86 20.26 -13.71
C PRO A 79 1.45 20.50 -13.17
N SER A 80 0.76 21.50 -13.71
CA SER A 80 -0.60 21.90 -13.29
C SER A 80 -1.64 20.77 -13.35
N ASP A 81 -1.42 19.80 -14.23
CA ASP A 81 -2.30 18.62 -14.38
C ASP A 81 -2.23 17.62 -13.21
N TYR A 82 -1.27 17.77 -12.30
CA TYR A 82 -1.06 16.85 -11.18
C TYR A 82 -1.59 17.39 -9.85
N TYR A 83 -2.13 18.60 -9.80
CA TYR A 83 -2.75 19.14 -8.60
C TYR A 83 -3.91 20.07 -8.94
N LYS A 84 -4.90 20.07 -8.07
CA LYS A 84 -6.05 20.97 -8.17
C LYS A 84 -6.45 21.46 -6.79
N ILE A 85 -6.98 22.69 -6.73
CA ILE A 85 -7.68 23.19 -5.57
C ILE A 85 -9.04 22.49 -5.53
N ASP A 86 -9.35 21.85 -4.41
CA ASP A 86 -10.64 21.21 -4.18
C ASP A 86 -11.20 21.68 -2.83
N LEU A 87 -12.19 22.55 -2.90
CA LEU A 87 -12.79 23.19 -1.72
C LEU A 87 -13.79 22.27 -1.01
N SER A 88 -14.15 21.13 -1.61
CA SER A 88 -15.00 20.11 -1.00
C SER A 88 -14.25 19.23 0.01
N ILE A 89 -12.91 19.21 -0.03
CA ILE A 89 -12.09 18.48 0.93
C ILE A 89 -12.18 19.17 2.30
N ALA A 90 -13.22 18.81 3.04
CA ALA A 90 -13.43 19.25 4.41
C ALA A 90 -13.03 18.17 5.43
N ARG A 91 -12.37 17.11 4.95
CA ARG A 91 -11.95 15.97 5.75
C ARG A 91 -10.66 16.27 6.49
N GLY A 92 -10.58 15.62 7.57
CA GLY A 92 -9.36 15.55 8.35
C GLY A 92 -9.72 15.05 9.72
N LEU A 93 -8.73 14.53 10.39
CA LEU A 93 -8.81 14.35 11.82
C LEU A 93 -8.90 15.75 12.43
N ASP A 94 -9.64 15.89 13.51
CA ASP A 94 -9.94 17.20 14.16
C ASP A 94 -8.67 17.98 14.59
N TYR A 95 -7.48 17.44 14.33
CA TYR A 95 -6.19 18.06 14.65
C TYR A 95 -5.54 18.86 13.49
N TYR A 96 -6.08 18.82 12.27
CA TYR A 96 -5.54 19.64 11.19
C TYR A 96 -5.88 21.12 11.41
N THR A 97 -4.87 21.97 11.26
CA THR A 97 -4.95 23.40 11.52
C THR A 97 -4.72 24.27 10.30
N GLY A 98 -4.39 23.67 9.16
CA GLY A 98 -4.09 24.37 7.91
C GLY A 98 -4.41 23.51 6.69
N THR A 99 -3.64 23.66 5.63
CA THR A 99 -3.84 22.96 4.36
C THR A 99 -3.94 21.46 4.55
N VAL A 100 -4.98 20.86 3.98
CA VAL A 100 -5.18 19.41 3.86
C VAL A 100 -5.08 18.99 2.41
N TYR A 101 -4.69 17.75 2.17
CA TYR A 101 -4.55 17.24 0.80
C TYR A 101 -4.92 15.75 0.72
N GLU A 102 -5.41 15.38 -0.43
CA GLU A 102 -5.71 14.01 -0.81
C GLU A 102 -5.10 13.69 -2.18
N THR A 103 -4.69 12.46 -2.37
CA THR A 103 -4.09 12.00 -3.62
C THR A 103 -4.92 10.90 -4.23
N PHE A 104 -5.26 11.07 -5.50
CA PHE A 104 -6.02 10.11 -6.30
C PHE A 104 -5.16 9.60 -7.45
N ILE A 105 -5.44 8.41 -7.92
CA ILE A 105 -4.79 7.88 -9.12
C ILE A 105 -5.48 8.48 -10.34
N LYS A 106 -4.72 9.17 -11.19
CA LYS A 106 -5.25 9.82 -12.40
C LYS A 106 -5.89 8.78 -13.31
N GLY A 107 -7.12 9.05 -13.73
CA GLY A 107 -7.92 8.12 -14.53
C GLY A 107 -8.70 7.06 -13.74
N HIS A 108 -8.49 6.98 -12.42
CA HIS A 108 -9.11 5.97 -11.56
C HIS A 108 -9.68 6.56 -10.25
N PRO A 109 -10.56 7.58 -10.32
CA PRO A 109 -11.13 8.24 -9.14
C PRO A 109 -12.02 7.30 -8.30
N GLU A 110 -12.56 6.24 -8.90
CA GLU A 110 -13.44 5.25 -8.27
C GLU A 110 -12.79 4.52 -7.10
N TYR A 111 -11.47 4.44 -7.06
CA TYR A 111 -10.75 3.83 -5.94
C TYR A 111 -10.58 4.75 -4.73
N GLY A 112 -10.96 6.03 -4.88
CA GLY A 112 -10.83 7.03 -3.82
C GLY A 112 -9.39 7.42 -3.53
N SER A 113 -9.20 8.18 -2.44
CA SER A 113 -7.89 8.67 -2.03
C SER A 113 -6.96 7.52 -1.62
N VAL A 114 -5.77 7.47 -2.21
CA VAL A 114 -4.71 6.51 -1.89
C VAL A 114 -3.67 7.06 -0.92
N CYS A 115 -3.66 8.38 -0.74
CA CYS A 115 -2.78 9.07 0.18
C CYS A 115 -3.45 10.34 0.65
N SER A 116 -3.33 10.68 1.92
CA SER A 116 -3.88 11.90 2.49
C SER A 116 -2.98 12.45 3.58
N GLY A 117 -3.15 13.72 3.86
CA GLY A 117 -2.40 14.38 4.92
C GLY A 117 -2.81 15.84 5.10
N GLY A 118 -2.06 16.54 5.92
CA GLY A 118 -2.28 17.95 6.17
C GLY A 118 -1.32 18.53 7.19
N ARG A 119 -1.45 19.85 7.38
CA ARG A 119 -0.73 20.60 8.38
C ARG A 119 -1.42 20.49 9.74
N TYR A 120 -0.64 20.33 10.78
CA TYR A 120 -1.07 20.36 12.17
C TYR A 120 -0.05 21.10 13.03
N ASP A 121 -0.50 22.07 13.79
CA ASP A 121 0.38 22.90 14.62
C ASP A 121 0.35 22.47 16.09
N ASN A 122 -0.79 21.93 16.55
CA ASN A 122 -1.06 21.72 17.98
C ASN A 122 -1.05 20.24 18.39
N LEU A 123 -0.81 19.30 17.48
CA LEU A 123 -0.88 17.87 17.79
C LEU A 123 0.13 17.46 18.88
N ALA A 124 1.31 18.06 18.89
CA ALA A 124 2.33 17.77 19.87
C ALA A 124 1.95 18.24 21.30
N GLU A 125 1.04 19.21 21.45
CA GLU A 125 0.62 19.74 22.75
C GLU A 125 -0.09 18.70 23.63
N TYR A 126 -0.65 17.64 23.03
CA TYR A 126 -1.20 16.49 23.76
C TYR A 126 -0.12 15.70 24.53
N TYR A 127 1.16 15.81 24.12
CA TYR A 127 2.26 15.01 24.66
C TYR A 127 3.37 15.86 25.26
N THR A 128 3.45 17.15 24.92
CA THR A 128 4.51 18.06 25.36
C THR A 128 3.97 19.47 25.51
N LYS A 129 4.65 20.31 26.31
CA LYS A 129 4.35 21.73 26.44
C LYS A 129 4.95 22.60 25.32
N LYS A 130 5.57 21.97 24.32
CA LYS A 130 6.19 22.67 23.20
C LYS A 130 5.22 22.72 22.03
N SER A 131 5.06 23.89 21.41
CA SER A 131 4.40 23.99 20.10
C SER A 131 5.37 23.45 19.04
N LEU A 132 4.97 22.40 18.35
CA LEU A 132 5.74 21.73 17.31
C LEU A 132 4.85 21.58 16.08
N PRO A 133 4.83 22.59 15.20
CA PRO A 133 4.07 22.50 13.96
C PRO A 133 4.63 21.38 13.08
N GLY A 134 3.72 20.70 12.37
CA GLY A 134 4.10 19.60 11.51
C GLY A 134 3.20 19.49 10.29
N VAL A 135 3.71 18.79 9.29
CA VAL A 135 2.97 18.31 8.13
C VAL A 135 3.15 16.81 8.05
N GLY A 136 2.07 16.08 7.91
CA GLY A 136 2.09 14.63 7.83
C GLY A 136 1.44 14.09 6.58
N ILE A 137 1.89 12.92 6.14
CA ILE A 137 1.33 12.16 5.04
C ILE A 137 1.07 10.72 5.47
N SER A 138 -0.08 10.18 5.05
CA SER A 138 -0.43 8.77 5.25
C SER A 138 -0.71 8.14 3.90
N ILE A 139 0.02 7.08 3.58
CA ILE A 139 -0.15 6.32 2.34
C ILE A 139 -0.93 5.05 2.65
N GLY A 140 -2.06 4.87 1.98
CA GLY A 140 -2.86 3.65 2.04
C GLY A 140 -2.22 2.52 1.24
N LEU A 141 -1.11 1.94 1.76
CA LEU A 141 -0.28 0.98 1.04
C LEU A 141 -1.10 -0.18 0.44
N THR A 142 -2.00 -0.77 1.22
CA THR A 142 -2.84 -1.88 0.74
C THR A 142 -3.74 -1.46 -0.42
N ARG A 143 -4.37 -0.27 -0.32
CA ARG A 143 -5.22 0.27 -1.38
C ARG A 143 -4.42 0.59 -2.63
N LEU A 144 -3.28 1.28 -2.47
CA LEU A 144 -2.39 1.61 -3.57
C LEU A 144 -1.93 0.35 -4.30
N PHE A 145 -1.44 -0.65 -3.56
CA PHE A 145 -1.00 -1.92 -4.13
C PHE A 145 -2.14 -2.63 -4.87
N TYR A 146 -3.35 -2.69 -4.27
CA TYR A 146 -4.52 -3.27 -4.93
C TYR A 146 -4.82 -2.60 -6.26
N VAL A 147 -4.88 -1.26 -6.30
CA VAL A 147 -5.18 -0.51 -7.53
C VAL A 147 -4.11 -0.72 -8.60
N LEU A 148 -2.84 -0.71 -8.22
CA LEU A 148 -1.73 -0.94 -9.14
C LEU A 148 -1.77 -2.35 -9.74
N CYS A 149 -2.19 -3.35 -8.95
CA CYS A 149 -2.38 -4.71 -9.44
C CYS A 149 -3.60 -4.85 -10.34
N GLU A 150 -4.76 -4.27 -9.97
CA GLU A 150 -5.99 -4.36 -10.77
C GLU A 150 -5.85 -3.74 -12.16
N ASN A 151 -5.06 -2.67 -12.25
CA ASN A 151 -4.81 -1.95 -13.50
C ASN A 151 -3.52 -2.38 -14.22
N GLU A 152 -2.95 -3.52 -13.83
CA GLU A 152 -1.76 -4.11 -14.45
C GLU A 152 -0.52 -3.18 -14.48
N PHE A 153 -0.48 -2.14 -13.62
CA PHE A 153 0.70 -1.29 -13.45
C PHE A 153 1.85 -2.03 -12.75
N ILE A 154 1.52 -3.09 -12.00
CA ILE A 154 2.47 -4.00 -11.38
C ILE A 154 2.18 -5.40 -11.89
N ASN A 155 3.22 -6.09 -12.37
CA ASN A 155 3.08 -7.51 -12.71
C ASN A 155 2.81 -8.32 -11.44
N ARG A 156 1.72 -9.12 -11.47
CA ARG A 156 1.32 -10.01 -10.37
C ARG A 156 2.11 -11.32 -10.33
N GLU A 157 3.09 -11.53 -11.17
CA GLU A 157 3.98 -12.67 -11.03
C GLU A 157 4.77 -12.53 -9.72
N ILE A 158 4.06 -12.77 -8.61
CA ILE A 158 4.67 -12.92 -7.30
C ILE A 158 5.39 -14.24 -7.36
N GLU A 159 6.67 -14.19 -7.67
CA GLU A 159 7.55 -15.33 -7.44
C GLU A 159 7.53 -15.63 -5.94
N CYS A 160 7.26 -16.88 -5.61
CA CYS A 160 7.33 -17.31 -4.22
C CYS A 160 8.75 -17.02 -3.70
N PRO A 161 8.91 -16.25 -2.61
CA PRO A 161 10.23 -15.94 -2.09
C PRO A 161 10.91 -17.15 -1.46
N ILE A 162 10.25 -18.32 -1.43
CA ILE A 162 10.73 -19.55 -0.81
C ILE A 162 11.27 -20.47 -1.91
N ASP A 163 12.54 -20.84 -1.78
CA ASP A 163 13.20 -21.75 -2.71
C ASP A 163 12.91 -23.22 -2.37
N ALA A 164 12.82 -23.55 -1.08
CA ALA A 164 12.63 -24.92 -0.61
C ALA A 164 11.67 -25.02 0.59
N LEU A 165 10.81 -26.05 0.55
CA LEU A 165 9.96 -26.45 1.66
C LEU A 165 10.50 -27.73 2.27
N VAL A 166 10.94 -27.69 3.54
CA VAL A 166 11.29 -28.89 4.31
C VAL A 166 10.01 -29.53 4.79
N VAL A 167 9.83 -30.81 4.44
CA VAL A 167 8.62 -31.63 4.71
C VAL A 167 8.97 -32.77 5.66
N PRO A 168 8.91 -32.56 6.97
CA PRO A 168 9.15 -33.64 7.94
C PRO A 168 8.00 -34.63 7.90
N MET A 169 8.33 -35.92 7.96
CA MET A 169 7.37 -37.04 8.00
C MET A 169 7.40 -37.78 9.35
N THR A 170 8.23 -37.32 10.27
CA THR A 170 8.36 -37.82 11.65
C THR A 170 7.97 -36.71 12.63
N ASP A 171 7.67 -37.08 13.88
CA ASP A 171 7.35 -36.14 14.96
C ASP A 171 8.61 -35.45 15.52
N ASP A 172 9.78 -36.06 15.36
CA ASP A 172 11.05 -35.43 15.74
C ASP A 172 11.48 -34.39 14.67
N MET A 173 11.38 -33.13 15.05
CA MET A 173 11.72 -31.99 14.20
C MET A 173 13.22 -31.68 14.19
N THR A 174 14.04 -32.37 14.97
CA THR A 174 15.47 -32.02 15.15
C THR A 174 16.21 -32.05 13.81
N TYR A 175 16.01 -33.09 13.01
CA TYR A 175 16.65 -33.24 11.70
C TYR A 175 16.12 -32.20 10.70
N ALA A 176 14.82 -31.94 10.70
CA ALA A 176 14.20 -30.94 9.85
C ALA A 176 14.74 -29.51 10.12
N VAL A 177 14.90 -29.15 11.41
CA VAL A 177 15.47 -27.87 11.82
C VAL A 177 16.93 -27.75 11.39
N LYS A 178 17.75 -28.80 11.58
CA LYS A 178 19.14 -28.83 11.13
C LYS A 178 19.24 -28.67 9.61
N THR A 179 18.44 -29.43 8.86
CA THR A 179 18.37 -29.36 7.40
C THR A 179 17.99 -27.96 6.91
N ALA A 180 16.94 -27.39 7.46
CA ALA A 180 16.50 -26.03 7.09
C ALA A 180 17.55 -24.97 7.44
N THR A 181 18.25 -25.14 8.57
CA THR A 181 19.34 -24.23 8.95
C THR A 181 20.49 -24.30 7.96
N ALA A 182 20.92 -25.49 7.56
CA ALA A 182 21.98 -25.66 6.58
C ALA A 182 21.60 -25.08 5.20
N LEU A 183 20.36 -25.28 4.75
CA LEU A 183 19.84 -24.66 3.51
C LEU A 183 19.88 -23.12 3.58
N ARG A 184 19.46 -22.53 4.70
CA ARG A 184 19.48 -21.06 4.90
C ARG A 184 20.91 -20.50 4.94
N VAL A 185 21.85 -21.21 5.56
CA VAL A 185 23.28 -20.83 5.55
C VAL A 185 23.84 -20.85 4.11
N ALA A 186 23.30 -21.71 3.24
CA ALA A 186 23.65 -21.77 1.82
C ALA A 186 22.85 -20.78 0.94
N ASP A 187 22.24 -19.74 1.50
CA ASP A 187 21.43 -18.71 0.82
C ASP A 187 20.21 -19.28 0.07
N ILE A 188 19.61 -20.33 0.62
CA ILE A 188 18.37 -20.92 0.12
C ILE A 188 17.23 -20.49 1.06
N ASN A 189 16.28 -19.71 0.58
CA ASN A 189 15.11 -19.30 1.33
C ASN A 189 14.25 -20.52 1.65
N THR A 190 14.25 -20.93 2.91
CA THR A 190 13.67 -22.21 3.33
C THR A 190 12.57 -22.03 4.35
N GLN A 191 11.45 -22.70 4.12
CA GLN A 191 10.36 -22.86 5.06
C GLN A 191 10.30 -24.31 5.55
N ILE A 192 9.94 -24.51 6.82
CA ILE A 192 9.61 -25.84 7.36
C ILE A 192 8.08 -25.94 7.44
N TYR A 193 7.53 -27.05 6.98
CA TYR A 193 6.11 -27.35 7.16
C TYR A 193 5.88 -27.84 8.61
N LEU A 194 5.11 -27.08 9.38
CA LEU A 194 4.92 -27.31 10.82
C LEU A 194 3.58 -27.95 11.18
N GLU A 195 2.61 -27.96 10.24
CA GLU A 195 1.30 -28.53 10.53
C GLU A 195 1.30 -30.06 10.46
N GLU A 196 0.48 -30.68 11.28
CA GLU A 196 0.19 -32.10 11.14
C GLU A 196 -0.59 -32.40 9.85
N GLY A 197 -0.39 -33.56 9.30
CA GLY A 197 -1.14 -33.97 8.13
C GLY A 197 -0.46 -35.02 7.27
N LYS A 198 -1.27 -35.60 6.39
CA LYS A 198 -0.80 -36.60 5.43
C LYS A 198 0.19 -35.97 4.41
N PHE A 199 1.11 -36.74 3.93
CA PHE A 199 2.13 -36.34 2.95
C PHE A 199 1.56 -35.53 1.76
N LYS A 200 0.44 -36.01 1.20
CA LYS A 200 -0.24 -35.31 0.10
C LYS A 200 -0.62 -33.87 0.47
N LYS A 201 -1.12 -33.61 1.69
CA LYS A 201 -1.48 -32.25 2.16
C LYS A 201 -0.25 -31.36 2.19
N LYS A 202 0.88 -31.88 2.69
CA LYS A 202 2.14 -31.15 2.79
C LYS A 202 2.69 -30.76 1.42
N LEU A 203 2.67 -31.67 0.43
CA LEU A 203 3.08 -31.36 -0.94
C LEU A 203 2.10 -30.38 -1.64
N THR A 204 0.78 -30.54 -1.40
CA THR A 204 -0.20 -29.60 -1.96
C THR A 204 0.02 -28.18 -1.46
N TYR A 205 0.46 -28.00 -0.21
CA TYR A 205 0.84 -26.70 0.33
C TYR A 205 1.99 -26.08 -0.46
N GLY A 206 3.09 -26.82 -0.68
CA GLY A 206 4.21 -26.36 -1.49
C GLY A 206 3.80 -26.00 -2.92
N SER A 207 2.95 -26.83 -3.55
CA SER A 207 2.44 -26.59 -4.89
C SER A 207 1.56 -25.33 -4.98
N ARG A 208 0.68 -25.08 -4.00
CA ARG A 208 -0.18 -23.89 -3.97
C ARG A 208 0.62 -22.59 -3.81
N LEU A 209 1.74 -22.64 -3.12
CA LEU A 209 2.66 -21.53 -2.94
C LEU A 209 3.69 -21.45 -4.07
N THR A 210 3.63 -22.33 -5.07
CA THR A 210 4.60 -22.38 -6.18
C THR A 210 6.06 -22.54 -5.73
N ILE A 211 6.27 -23.20 -4.57
CA ILE A 211 7.62 -23.48 -4.05
C ILE A 211 8.30 -24.49 -4.98
N PRO A 212 9.47 -24.18 -5.57
CA PRO A 212 10.07 -25.03 -6.59
C PRO A 212 10.62 -26.37 -6.07
N PHE A 213 11.03 -26.42 -4.80
CA PHE A 213 11.61 -27.64 -4.22
C PHE A 213 10.92 -28.04 -2.91
N CYS A 214 10.73 -29.36 -2.74
CA CYS A 214 10.39 -29.95 -1.45
C CYS A 214 11.54 -30.86 -1.00
N ILE A 215 11.96 -30.72 0.27
CA ILE A 215 12.95 -31.57 0.94
C ILE A 215 12.19 -32.48 1.89
N ILE A 216 12.03 -33.73 1.53
CA ILE A 216 11.25 -34.73 2.27
C ILE A 216 12.18 -35.46 3.22
N LEU A 217 11.76 -35.57 4.48
CA LEU A 217 12.53 -36.19 5.55
C LEU A 217 11.67 -37.23 6.28
N GLY A 218 11.79 -38.46 5.87
CA GLY A 218 11.23 -39.64 6.54
C GLY A 218 12.24 -40.31 7.47
N SER A 219 11.85 -41.44 8.07
CA SER A 219 12.73 -42.23 8.94
C SER A 219 13.96 -42.74 8.19
N ASP A 220 13.77 -43.19 6.95
CA ASP A 220 14.86 -43.74 6.12
C ASP A 220 15.90 -42.66 5.79
N GLU A 221 15.46 -41.42 5.46
CA GLU A 221 16.35 -40.29 5.20
C GLU A 221 17.14 -39.90 6.46
N ILE A 222 16.47 -39.90 7.61
CA ILE A 222 17.09 -39.55 8.91
C ILE A 222 18.16 -40.59 9.28
N ASP A 223 17.82 -41.88 9.18
CA ASP A 223 18.72 -42.99 9.53
C ASP A 223 19.96 -43.05 8.60
N ALA A 224 19.75 -42.72 7.33
CA ALA A 224 20.82 -42.67 6.32
C ALA A 224 21.59 -41.33 6.34
N ASN A 225 21.19 -40.33 7.13
CA ASN A 225 21.70 -38.95 7.10
C ASN A 225 21.62 -38.35 5.67
N GLN A 226 20.50 -38.58 5.00
CA GLN A 226 20.19 -38.11 3.65
C GLN A 226 18.93 -37.26 3.64
N VAL A 227 18.63 -36.69 2.47
CA VAL A 227 17.39 -35.96 2.18
C VAL A 227 16.83 -36.42 0.84
N THR A 228 15.51 -36.44 0.70
CA THR A 228 14.88 -36.66 -0.59
C THR A 228 14.41 -35.30 -1.13
N ILE A 229 15.11 -34.82 -2.18
CA ILE A 229 14.76 -33.60 -2.91
C ILE A 229 13.75 -33.91 -4.02
N LYS A 230 12.67 -33.14 -4.07
CA LYS A 230 11.68 -33.20 -5.14
C LYS A 230 11.55 -31.84 -5.82
N ASN A 231 11.77 -31.81 -7.13
CA ASN A 231 11.46 -30.67 -7.98
C ASN A 231 9.95 -30.63 -8.25
N MET A 232 9.27 -29.59 -7.79
CA MET A 232 7.82 -29.47 -7.89
C MET A 232 7.33 -29.12 -9.30
N ASN A 233 8.20 -28.56 -10.14
CA ASN A 233 7.89 -28.21 -11.53
C ASN A 233 7.99 -29.41 -12.47
N THR A 234 9.06 -30.24 -12.33
CA THR A 234 9.29 -31.42 -13.19
C THR A 234 8.69 -32.70 -12.61
N GLY A 235 8.48 -32.74 -11.29
CA GLY A 235 8.06 -33.94 -10.56
C GLY A 235 9.20 -34.90 -10.25
N GLU A 236 10.42 -34.64 -10.73
CA GLU A 236 11.61 -35.47 -10.46
C GLU A 236 11.96 -35.47 -8.96
N GLN A 237 12.35 -36.65 -8.49
CA GLN A 237 12.67 -36.88 -7.09
C GLN A 237 13.99 -37.70 -6.98
N LYS A 238 14.86 -37.28 -6.07
CA LYS A 238 16.14 -37.95 -5.83
C LYS A 238 16.46 -37.95 -4.33
N THR A 239 16.88 -39.08 -3.80
CA THR A 239 17.49 -39.18 -2.46
C THR A 239 19.01 -39.01 -2.58
N THR A 240 19.56 -38.10 -1.76
CA THR A 240 20.99 -37.74 -1.83
C THR A 240 21.42 -37.12 -0.50
N ASP A 241 22.71 -36.83 -0.34
CA ASP A 241 23.17 -36.06 0.81
C ASP A 241 22.71 -34.59 0.74
N LEU A 242 22.76 -33.90 1.87
CA LEU A 242 22.27 -32.52 1.96
C LEU A 242 23.10 -31.53 1.10
N GLN A 243 24.40 -31.79 0.94
CA GLN A 243 25.30 -30.92 0.17
C GLN A 243 24.97 -30.97 -1.34
N ASP A 244 24.67 -32.16 -1.82
CA ASP A 244 24.24 -32.37 -3.21
C ASP A 244 22.87 -31.69 -3.44
N ALA A 245 21.94 -31.82 -2.49
CA ALA A 245 20.64 -31.13 -2.57
C ALA A 245 20.79 -29.60 -2.63
N ILE A 246 21.66 -29.02 -1.82
CA ILE A 246 22.04 -27.60 -1.86
C ILE A 246 22.56 -27.21 -3.24
N SER A 247 23.48 -28.03 -3.80
CA SER A 247 24.07 -27.77 -5.10
C SER A 247 23.04 -27.78 -6.23
N ILE A 248 22.09 -28.72 -6.20
CA ILE A 248 20.97 -28.81 -7.15
C ILE A 248 20.11 -27.54 -7.11
N ILE A 249 19.71 -27.08 -5.90
CA ILE A 249 18.86 -25.89 -5.75
C ILE A 249 19.59 -24.66 -6.26
N ASN A 250 20.83 -24.43 -5.84
CA ASN A 250 21.61 -23.27 -6.23
C ASN A 250 21.86 -23.19 -7.75
N SER A 251 22.13 -24.33 -8.38
CA SER A 251 22.29 -24.38 -9.84
C SER A 251 21.00 -23.94 -10.58
N GLN A 252 19.84 -24.31 -10.09
CA GLN A 252 18.57 -23.88 -10.70
C GLN A 252 18.23 -22.41 -10.39
N LYS A 253 18.55 -21.90 -9.20
CA LYS A 253 18.41 -20.47 -8.88
C LYS A 253 19.22 -19.59 -9.85
N GLU A 254 20.45 -19.97 -10.16
CA GLU A 254 21.28 -19.25 -11.12
C GLU A 254 20.71 -19.27 -12.55
N LEU A 255 20.15 -20.39 -12.97
CA LEU A 255 19.50 -20.50 -14.28
C LEU A 255 18.28 -19.59 -14.39
N LEU A 256 17.44 -19.54 -13.36
CA LEU A 256 16.25 -18.67 -13.31
C LEU A 256 16.64 -17.18 -13.34
N LYS A 257 17.65 -16.77 -12.57
CA LYS A 257 18.16 -15.39 -12.60
C LYS A 257 18.65 -14.98 -14.00
N LYS A 258 19.34 -15.88 -14.72
CA LYS A 258 19.80 -15.61 -16.08
C LYS A 258 18.67 -15.48 -17.08
N VAL A 259 17.60 -16.26 -16.97
CA VAL A 259 16.43 -16.19 -17.85
C VAL A 259 15.64 -14.88 -17.61
N GLN A 260 15.52 -14.41 -16.36
CA GLN A 260 14.90 -13.14 -16.06
C GLN A 260 15.69 -11.96 -16.63
N TYR A 261 17.03 -11.99 -16.52
CA TYR A 261 17.89 -10.93 -17.08
C TYR A 261 17.75 -10.80 -18.60
N VAL A 262 17.55 -11.91 -19.30
CA VAL A 262 17.33 -11.92 -20.78
C VAL A 262 15.93 -11.42 -21.16
N LYS A 263 14.93 -11.58 -20.30
CA LYS A 263 13.56 -11.06 -20.55
C LYS A 263 13.40 -9.55 -20.26
N MET A 264 14.30 -8.96 -19.49
CA MET A 264 14.27 -7.53 -19.13
C MET A 264 15.10 -6.64 -20.07
N ASN A 265 15.89 -7.21 -20.96
CA ASN A 265 16.67 -6.53 -22.00
C ASN A 265 16.19 -6.96 -23.40
#